data_a28b266e20b646c8e3e50cf78d290aa2
#
_entry.id   a28b266e20b646c8e3e50cf78d290aa2
#
_cell.length_a   1.000
_cell.length_b   1.000
_cell.length_c   1.000
_cell.angle_alpha   90.00
_cell.angle_beta   90.00
_cell.angle_gamma   90.00
#
_symmetry.space_group_name_H-M   'P 1'
#
loop_
_entity.id
_entity.type
_entity.pdbx_description
1 polymer ?
#
loop_
_entity_poly.entity_id
_entity_poly.type
_entity_poly.pdbx_seq_one_letter_code
_entity_poly.pdbx_strand_id
1 'polypeptide(L)'
;MKIWVDDVREAPEGYIWCKSTNEFLRYFRRNFDFLYSNIELLDLDHDAGDYATEGGDYIEILKELERLSHKRVYHNAICDITFRLHSMNPVGVQNMRAIIQRNAWKEVR
;
A
#
# COMPACT_ATOMS: atom_id res chain seq x y z
N MET A 1 -3.46 5.53 -11.35
CA MET A 1 -3.20 4.09 -11.56
C MET A 1 -3.65 3.29 -10.35
N LYS A 2 -3.95 2.02 -10.55
CA LYS A 2 -4.34 1.07 -9.50
C LYS A 2 -3.22 0.07 -9.29
N ILE A 3 -2.88 -0.19 -8.04
CA ILE A 3 -1.80 -1.11 -7.69
C ILE A 3 -2.36 -2.24 -6.83
N TRP A 4 -2.00 -3.47 -7.21
CA TRP A 4 -2.34 -4.71 -6.52
C TRP A 4 -1.09 -5.26 -5.87
N VAL A 5 -1.14 -5.48 -4.55
CA VAL A 5 0.00 -6.04 -3.80
C VAL A 5 -0.41 -7.37 -3.22
N ASP A 6 0.16 -8.43 -3.77
CA ASP A 6 -0.15 -9.82 -3.40
C ASP A 6 1.01 -10.70 -3.87
N ASP A 7 1.33 -11.73 -3.11
CA ASP A 7 2.43 -12.64 -3.42
C ASP A 7 2.01 -13.71 -4.44
N VAL A 8 0.76 -14.15 -4.43
CA VAL A 8 0.31 -15.27 -5.25
C VAL A 8 -0.91 -14.97 -6.14
N ARG A 9 -1.84 -14.13 -5.68
CA ARG A 9 -3.04 -13.81 -6.46
C ARG A 9 -2.69 -12.82 -7.55
N GLU A 10 -2.97 -13.23 -8.77
CA GLU A 10 -2.71 -12.39 -9.94
C GLU A 10 -3.53 -11.10 -9.88
N ALA A 11 -2.90 -10.00 -10.25
CA ALA A 11 -3.55 -8.70 -10.30
C ALA A 11 -4.71 -8.71 -11.30
N PRO A 12 -5.85 -8.09 -10.96
CA PRO A 12 -6.94 -7.88 -11.92
C PRO A 12 -6.47 -7.04 -13.10
N GLU A 13 -7.17 -7.15 -14.22
CA GLU A 13 -6.87 -6.35 -15.39
C GLU A 13 -6.90 -4.86 -15.07
N GLY A 14 -5.94 -4.13 -15.58
CA GLY A 14 -5.81 -2.69 -15.34
C GLY A 14 -5.03 -2.30 -14.10
N TYR A 15 -4.58 -3.30 -13.32
CA TYR A 15 -3.76 -3.04 -12.13
C TYR A 15 -2.28 -3.30 -12.43
N ILE A 16 -1.42 -2.60 -11.71
CA ILE A 16 0.01 -2.90 -11.66
C ILE A 16 0.23 -3.87 -10.50
N TRP A 17 0.91 -4.98 -10.75
CA TRP A 17 1.15 -6.02 -9.74
C TRP A 17 2.51 -5.83 -9.08
N CYS A 18 2.51 -5.58 -7.77
CA CYS A 18 3.72 -5.59 -6.94
C CYS A 18 3.67 -6.80 -6.02
N LYS A 19 4.73 -7.59 -5.98
CA LYS A 19 4.77 -8.84 -5.21
C LYS A 19 5.41 -8.69 -3.84
N SER A 20 6.22 -7.66 -3.62
CA SER A 20 6.88 -7.42 -2.34
C SER A 20 6.69 -5.99 -1.86
N THR A 21 6.88 -5.81 -0.56
CA THR A 21 6.88 -4.48 0.05
C THR A 21 7.95 -3.59 -0.59
N ASN A 22 9.16 -4.12 -0.75
CA ASN A 22 10.26 -3.35 -1.35
C ASN A 22 9.98 -2.96 -2.79
N GLU A 23 9.36 -3.87 -3.58
CA GLU A 23 8.97 -3.56 -4.97
C GLU A 23 8.00 -2.38 -5.02
N PHE A 24 6.94 -2.42 -4.18
CA PHE A 24 6.00 -1.31 -4.13
C PHE A 24 6.67 0.00 -3.72
N LEU A 25 7.50 -0.02 -2.69
CA LEU A 25 8.15 1.20 -2.18
C LEU A 25 9.09 1.82 -3.22
N ARG A 26 9.81 0.99 -3.98
CA ARG A 26 10.62 1.48 -5.11
C ARG A 26 9.75 2.13 -6.18
N TYR A 27 8.64 1.48 -6.51
CA TYR A 27 7.68 1.99 -7.49
C TYR A 27 7.11 3.33 -7.04
N PHE A 28 6.70 3.42 -5.78
CA PHE A 28 6.16 4.66 -5.20
C PHE A 28 7.17 5.80 -5.29
N ARG A 29 8.41 5.56 -4.89
CA ARG A 29 9.46 6.59 -4.91
C ARG A 29 9.80 7.08 -6.30
N ARG A 30 9.70 6.24 -7.30
CA ARG A 30 9.98 6.61 -8.69
C ARG A 30 8.84 7.35 -9.36
N ASN A 31 7.62 7.15 -8.91
CA ASN A 31 6.43 7.60 -9.62
C ASN A 31 5.56 8.58 -8.84
N PHE A 32 5.97 9.00 -7.65
CA PHE A 32 5.18 9.97 -6.92
C PHE A 32 5.31 11.37 -7.53
N ASP A 33 4.23 12.15 -7.41
CA ASP A 33 4.25 13.56 -7.76
C ASP A 33 4.13 14.39 -6.49
N PHE A 34 4.85 15.51 -6.43
CA PHE A 34 4.86 16.39 -5.27
C PHE A 34 3.48 16.96 -4.94
N LEU A 35 2.67 17.24 -5.96
CA LEU A 35 1.38 17.92 -5.79
C LEU A 35 0.19 16.98 -5.63
N TYR A 36 0.28 15.77 -6.18
CA TYR A 36 -0.82 14.81 -6.16
C TYR A 36 -0.31 13.38 -6.26
N SER A 37 -1.17 12.42 -5.96
CA SER A 37 -0.83 11.01 -6.11
C SER A 37 -1.14 10.51 -7.52
N ASN A 38 -0.19 9.79 -8.10
CA ASN A 38 -0.41 9.01 -9.30
C ASN A 38 -1.15 7.70 -8.99
N ILE A 39 -1.23 7.32 -7.71
CA ILE A 39 -1.90 6.11 -7.25
C ILE A 39 -3.29 6.49 -6.78
N GLU A 40 -4.31 6.07 -7.52
CA GLU A 40 -5.70 6.26 -7.10
C GLU A 40 -6.17 5.19 -6.12
N LEU A 41 -5.71 3.94 -6.31
CA LEU A 41 -6.10 2.81 -5.48
C LEU A 41 -4.89 1.92 -5.19
N LEU A 42 -4.68 1.64 -3.92
CA LEU A 42 -3.68 0.69 -3.45
C LEU A 42 -4.42 -0.46 -2.77
N ASP A 43 -4.42 -1.62 -3.42
CA ASP A 43 -5.17 -2.81 -3.00
C ASP A 43 -4.19 -3.85 -2.45
N LEU A 44 -4.28 -4.11 -1.14
CA LEU A 44 -3.25 -4.84 -0.41
C LEU A 44 -3.77 -6.14 0.18
N ASP A 45 -3.00 -7.23 0.00
CA ASP A 45 -3.04 -8.39 0.88
C ASP A 45 -2.25 -8.07 2.16
N HIS A 46 -2.22 -8.98 3.14
CA HIS A 46 -1.43 -8.83 4.37
C HIS A 46 -0.15 -9.66 4.32
N ASP A 47 -0.27 -10.96 4.01
CA ASP A 47 0.84 -11.89 4.12
C ASP A 47 1.65 -11.94 2.83
N ALA A 48 2.94 -11.64 2.92
CA ALA A 48 3.83 -11.60 1.76
C ALA A 48 4.40 -12.97 1.37
N GLY A 49 4.17 -14.01 2.18
CA GLY A 49 4.63 -15.36 1.89
C GLY A 49 6.13 -15.42 1.63
N ASP A 50 6.52 -15.97 0.49
CA ASP A 50 7.92 -16.07 0.11
C ASP A 50 8.60 -14.72 -0.10
N TYR A 51 7.83 -13.67 -0.32
CA TYR A 51 8.34 -12.31 -0.51
C TYR A 51 8.52 -11.53 0.81
N ALA A 52 8.24 -12.16 1.96
CA ALA A 52 8.43 -11.51 3.26
C ALA A 52 9.91 -11.16 3.54
N THR A 53 10.85 -11.83 2.88
CA THR A 53 12.29 -11.48 2.96
C THR A 53 12.61 -10.17 2.23
N GLU A 54 11.69 -9.66 1.42
CA GLU A 54 11.87 -8.44 0.64
C GLU A 54 11.02 -7.30 1.21
N GLY A 55 11.20 -7.03 2.49
CA GLY A 55 10.58 -5.91 3.19
C GLY A 55 9.51 -6.27 4.20
N GLY A 56 9.26 -7.55 4.45
CA GLY A 56 8.25 -8.01 5.42
C GLY A 56 6.86 -8.15 4.83
N ASP A 57 5.88 -8.42 5.69
CA ASP A 57 4.48 -8.45 5.30
C ASP A 57 4.00 -7.07 4.87
N TYR A 58 2.89 -7.02 4.15
CA TYR A 58 2.48 -5.78 3.47
C TYR A 58 2.01 -4.67 4.43
N ILE A 59 1.79 -4.97 5.70
CA ILE A 59 1.58 -3.93 6.71
C ILE A 59 2.78 -2.97 6.78
N GLU A 60 3.97 -3.45 6.43
CA GLU A 60 5.18 -2.62 6.41
C GLU A 60 5.07 -1.50 5.35
N ILE A 61 4.30 -1.72 4.29
CA ILE A 61 3.98 -0.66 3.33
C ILE A 61 3.25 0.49 4.04
N LEU A 62 2.22 0.17 4.81
CA LEU A 62 1.41 1.18 5.51
C LEU A 62 2.24 1.91 6.56
N LYS A 63 3.09 1.20 7.28
CA LYS A 63 4.00 1.81 8.27
C LYS A 63 4.97 2.78 7.61
N GLU A 64 5.52 2.41 6.47
CA GLU A 64 6.45 3.28 5.73
C GLU A 64 5.74 4.48 5.12
N LEU A 65 4.56 4.29 4.56
CA LEU A 65 3.76 5.41 4.05
C LEU A 65 3.37 6.37 5.18
N GLU A 66 3.04 5.84 6.35
CA GLU A 66 2.77 6.68 7.52
C GLU A 66 4.00 7.52 7.89
N ARG A 67 5.16 6.91 7.96
CA ARG A 67 6.41 7.60 8.23
C ARG A 67 6.70 8.68 7.20
N LEU A 68 6.51 8.36 5.92
CA LEU A 68 6.75 9.30 4.82
C LEU A 68 5.72 10.42 4.80
N SER A 69 4.49 10.18 5.22
CA SER A 69 3.42 11.18 5.20
C SER A 69 3.71 12.38 6.11
N HIS A 70 4.60 12.22 7.09
CA HIS A 70 5.05 13.33 7.94
C HIS A 70 6.08 14.21 7.25
N LYS A 71 6.60 13.79 6.10
CA LYS A 71 7.52 14.59 5.30
C LYS A 71 6.72 15.37 4.27
N ARG A 72 6.93 16.69 4.24
CA ARG A 72 6.20 17.59 3.35
C ARG A 72 6.19 17.14 1.89
N VAL A 73 7.30 16.58 1.43
CA VAL A 73 7.47 16.13 0.03
C VAL A 73 6.47 15.06 -0.34
N TYR A 74 6.16 14.14 0.59
CA TYR A 74 5.31 12.97 0.30
C TYR A 74 3.86 13.12 0.77
N HIS A 75 3.56 14.14 1.58
CA HIS A 75 2.29 14.24 2.26
C HIS A 75 1.09 14.19 1.31
N ASN A 76 1.05 15.04 0.31
CA ASN A 76 -0.08 15.11 -0.61
C ASN A 76 -0.21 13.82 -1.44
N ALA A 77 0.91 13.25 -1.88
CA ALA A 77 0.90 12.03 -2.67
C ALA A 77 0.28 10.86 -1.89
N ILE A 78 0.54 10.80 -0.58
CA ILE A 78 0.02 9.70 0.25
C ILE A 78 -1.42 9.94 0.66
N CYS A 79 -1.79 11.17 1.04
CA CYS A 79 -3.15 11.48 1.48
C CYS A 79 -4.21 11.32 0.38
N ASP A 80 -3.81 11.36 -0.88
CA ASP A 80 -4.72 11.16 -2.02
C ASP A 80 -4.97 9.70 -2.36
N ILE A 81 -4.19 8.77 -1.80
CA ILE A 81 -4.36 7.34 -2.08
C ILE A 81 -5.65 6.84 -1.43
N THR A 82 -6.42 6.04 -2.17
CA THR A 82 -7.51 5.24 -1.62
C THR A 82 -6.99 3.82 -1.38
N PHE A 83 -7.24 3.28 -0.21
CA PHE A 83 -6.78 1.95 0.20
C PHE A 83 -7.90 0.94 0.14
N ARG A 84 -7.59 -0.29 -0.24
CA ARG A 84 -8.47 -1.45 -0.14
C ARG A 84 -7.65 -2.62 0.40
N LEU A 85 -8.26 -3.40 1.28
CA LEU A 85 -7.63 -4.58 1.87
C LEU A 85 -8.36 -5.83 1.39
N HIS A 86 -7.64 -6.75 0.73
CA HIS A 86 -8.25 -7.96 0.17
C HIS A 86 -7.73 -9.26 0.82
N SER A 87 -7.19 -9.15 2.03
CA SER A 87 -6.60 -10.30 2.73
C SER A 87 -7.64 -11.20 3.38
N MET A 88 -7.33 -12.49 3.45
CA MET A 88 -8.10 -13.50 4.20
C MET A 88 -7.63 -13.61 5.65
N ASN A 89 -6.71 -12.77 6.10
CA ASN A 89 -6.20 -12.75 7.47
C ASN A 89 -6.92 -11.67 8.29
N PRO A 90 -7.93 -12.05 9.14
CA PRO A 90 -8.72 -11.03 9.85
C PRO A 90 -7.91 -10.19 10.82
N VAL A 91 -6.93 -10.78 11.50
CA VAL A 91 -6.07 -10.04 12.43
C VAL A 91 -5.17 -9.07 11.67
N GLY A 92 -4.60 -9.53 10.56
CA GLY A 92 -3.78 -8.69 9.69
C GLY A 92 -4.57 -7.51 9.14
N VAL A 93 -5.79 -7.75 8.67
CA VAL A 93 -6.69 -6.69 8.18
C VAL A 93 -6.98 -5.67 9.27
N GLN A 94 -7.27 -6.13 10.48
CA GLN A 94 -7.52 -5.25 11.62
C GLN A 94 -6.33 -4.33 11.91
N ASN A 95 -5.12 -4.90 11.92
CA ASN A 95 -3.90 -4.15 12.19
C ASN A 95 -3.61 -3.12 11.11
N MET A 96 -3.81 -3.49 9.84
CA MET A 96 -3.65 -2.58 8.71
C MET A 96 -4.68 -1.46 8.74
N ARG A 97 -5.93 -1.81 9.03
CA ARG A 97 -7.03 -0.84 9.10
C ARG A 97 -6.81 0.18 10.22
N ALA A 98 -6.22 -0.23 11.34
CA ALA A 98 -5.89 0.68 12.41
C ALA A 98 -4.93 1.79 11.95
N ILE A 99 -3.96 1.47 11.10
CA ILE A 99 -3.05 2.47 10.54
C ILE A 99 -3.81 3.42 9.61
N ILE A 100 -4.65 2.86 8.73
CA ILE A 100 -5.46 3.67 7.79
C ILE A 100 -6.35 4.65 8.58
N GLN A 101 -7.03 4.17 9.60
CA GLN A 101 -7.96 4.98 10.39
C GLN A 101 -7.26 6.08 11.18
N ARG A 102 -6.14 5.77 11.82
CA ARG A 102 -5.45 6.80 12.64
C ARG A 102 -4.84 7.92 11.80
N ASN A 103 -4.61 7.66 10.52
CA ASN A 103 -4.13 8.68 9.58
C ASN A 103 -5.26 9.36 8.82
N ALA A 104 -6.51 8.97 9.06
CA ALA A 104 -7.69 9.45 8.33
C ALA A 104 -7.57 9.25 6.82
N TRP A 105 -6.90 8.20 6.39
CA TRP A 105 -6.80 7.85 4.99
C TRP A 105 -8.11 7.23 4.48
N LYS A 106 -8.35 7.32 3.17
CA LYS A 106 -9.56 6.78 2.55
C LYS A 106 -9.44 5.27 2.40
N GLU A 107 -10.46 4.54 2.82
CA GLU A 107 -10.54 3.10 2.61
C GLU A 107 -11.87 2.74 1.94
N VAL A 108 -11.81 1.88 0.91
CA VAL A 108 -13.00 1.26 0.31
C VAL A 108 -13.00 -0.22 0.64
N ARG A 109 -14.20 -0.82 0.80
CA ARG A 109 -14.38 -2.23 1.14
C ARG A 109 -15.15 -3.01 0.04
#